data_5b805e59a4806765302162a02c9fa810
#
_entry.id   5b805e59a4806765302162a02c9fa810
#
_cell.length_a   1.000
_cell.length_b   1.000
_cell.length_c   1.000
_cell.angle_alpha   90.00
_cell.angle_beta   90.00
_cell.angle_gamma   90.00
#
_symmetry.space_group_name_H-M   'P 1'
#
loop_
_entity.id
_entity.type
_entity.pdbx_description
1 polymer ?
#
loop_
_entity_poly.entity_id
_entity_poly.type
_entity_poly.pdbx_seq_one_letter_code
_entity_poly.pdbx_strand_id
1 'polypeptide(L)'
;MLRLLLLLITTSLCAQNYRFVYEYKLRPDVIIKDSLVTDYMNLDTDGKESYFYNAAKFAKDSAYAATKDSKVFSEYKNFDRNLTYTVHKIYSPKGIKFYDKFQTANLVIKEEKFPVWKIQNEFKKIGEVNCQKAVTDYRGRKWEAWFSKDYPVSDGPYKFSGLPGLVVQIQDTELDHQFNLIQIKKTKSNYGFLPKTNKEISEKEFRKLWTDYRFASDEIDKMNINSKEGTVVLQLKDGYTSTIKKDRLTKAKDFDAALSAILSKSKNRIERD
;
A
#
# COMPACT_ATOMS: atom_id res chain seq x y z
N MET A 1 -47.27 17.13 -40.66
CA MET A 1 -46.77 17.16 -39.28
C MET A 1 -45.98 15.87 -39.04
N LEU A 2 -44.64 15.94 -39.16
CA LEU A 2 -43.73 14.80 -38.99
C LEU A 2 -43.29 14.79 -37.53
N ARG A 3 -43.75 13.79 -36.74
CA ARG A 3 -43.30 13.60 -35.34
C ARG A 3 -41.94 12.90 -35.34
N LEU A 4 -40.89 13.65 -35.02
CA LEU A 4 -39.55 13.15 -34.84
C LEU A 4 -39.53 12.37 -33.51
N LEU A 5 -39.48 11.04 -33.59
CA LEU A 5 -39.32 10.16 -32.42
C LEU A 5 -37.83 10.15 -32.02
N LEU A 6 -37.47 10.93 -31.00
CA LEU A 6 -36.12 10.92 -30.45
C LEU A 6 -35.93 9.63 -29.66
N LEU A 7 -35.26 8.63 -30.27
CA LEU A 7 -34.85 7.39 -29.58
C LEU A 7 -33.71 7.74 -28.64
N LEU A 8 -33.99 7.91 -27.37
CA LEU A 8 -32.98 7.96 -26.30
C LEU A 8 -32.37 6.57 -26.15
N ILE A 9 -31.25 6.34 -26.85
CA ILE A 9 -30.39 5.17 -26.58
C ILE A 9 -29.73 5.42 -25.24
N THR A 10 -30.33 4.92 -24.16
CA THR A 10 -29.66 4.79 -22.86
C THR A 10 -28.62 3.69 -23.00
N THR A 11 -27.39 4.07 -23.34
CA THR A 11 -26.25 3.17 -23.17
C THR A 11 -26.12 2.89 -21.68
N SER A 12 -26.56 1.72 -21.26
CA SER A 12 -26.20 1.20 -19.94
C SER A 12 -24.68 1.13 -19.90
N LEU A 13 -24.04 2.13 -19.27
CA LEU A 13 -22.64 2.01 -18.86
C LEU A 13 -22.61 0.85 -17.85
N CYS A 14 -22.41 -0.38 -18.34
CA CYS A 14 -21.98 -1.46 -17.46
C CYS A 14 -20.69 -0.97 -16.81
N ALA A 15 -20.76 -0.68 -15.52
CA ALA A 15 -19.58 -0.38 -14.73
C ALA A 15 -18.62 -1.57 -14.89
N GLN A 16 -17.56 -1.36 -15.68
CA GLN A 16 -16.55 -2.38 -15.88
C GLN A 16 -15.59 -2.30 -14.70
N ASN A 17 -15.42 -3.41 -14.01
CA ASN A 17 -14.43 -3.49 -12.96
C ASN A 17 -13.04 -3.66 -13.57
N TYR A 18 -12.11 -2.87 -13.13
CA TYR A 18 -10.72 -2.92 -13.54
C TYR A 18 -9.81 -3.22 -12.37
N ARG A 19 -8.75 -3.96 -12.63
CA ARG A 19 -7.59 -4.10 -11.75
C ARG A 19 -6.38 -3.50 -12.43
N PHE A 20 -5.80 -2.52 -11.76
CA PHE A 20 -4.51 -1.93 -12.10
C PHE A 20 -3.46 -2.55 -11.17
N VAL A 21 -2.43 -3.16 -11.74
CA VAL A 21 -1.34 -3.78 -10.98
C VAL A 21 -0.15 -2.85 -11.00
N TYR A 22 0.31 -2.47 -9.81
CA TYR A 22 1.48 -1.63 -9.63
C TYR A 22 2.65 -2.45 -9.09
N GLU A 23 3.81 -2.30 -9.71
CA GLU A 23 5.08 -2.60 -9.08
C GLU A 23 5.37 -1.50 -8.06
N TYR A 24 5.60 -1.88 -6.82
CA TYR A 24 5.95 -0.96 -5.76
C TYR A 24 7.37 -1.23 -5.29
N LYS A 25 8.26 -0.28 -5.55
CA LYS A 25 9.64 -0.28 -5.04
C LYS A 25 9.71 0.64 -3.84
N LEU A 26 10.18 0.11 -2.74
CA LEU A 26 10.38 0.89 -1.53
C LEU A 26 11.77 0.64 -0.95
N ARG A 27 12.33 1.68 -0.36
CA ARG A 27 13.56 1.60 0.43
C ARG A 27 13.19 1.59 1.91
N PRO A 28 13.22 0.43 2.58
CA PRO A 28 12.78 0.31 3.97
C PRO A 28 13.65 1.08 4.96
N ASP A 29 14.92 1.28 4.66
CA ASP A 29 15.88 1.92 5.55
C ASP A 29 16.55 3.12 4.85
N VAL A 30 16.46 4.30 5.47
CA VAL A 30 17.09 5.53 4.96
C VAL A 30 18.62 5.48 5.03
N ILE A 31 19.19 4.65 5.89
CA ILE A 31 20.64 4.53 6.10
C ILE A 31 21.23 3.54 5.10
N ILE A 32 20.52 2.45 4.83
CA ILE A 32 20.96 1.39 3.90
C ILE A 32 20.36 1.68 2.53
N LYS A 33 21.06 2.46 1.71
CA LYS A 33 20.57 2.89 0.40
C LYS A 33 20.27 1.75 -0.57
N ASP A 34 20.94 0.61 -0.41
CA ASP A 34 20.79 -0.57 -1.28
C ASP A 34 19.68 -1.52 -0.80
N SER A 35 18.91 -1.15 0.23
CA SER A 35 17.82 -1.96 0.78
C SER A 35 16.52 -1.87 -0.03
N LEU A 36 16.61 -1.86 -1.36
CA LEU A 36 15.41 -1.77 -2.20
C LEU A 36 14.60 -3.07 -2.13
N VAL A 37 13.34 -2.96 -1.74
CA VAL A 37 12.35 -4.04 -1.75
C VAL A 37 11.35 -3.79 -2.87
N THR A 38 11.00 -4.82 -3.60
CA THR A 38 9.97 -4.76 -4.65
C THR A 38 8.80 -5.66 -4.27
N ASP A 39 7.60 -5.14 -4.36
CA ASP A 39 6.36 -5.88 -4.15
C ASP A 39 5.30 -5.45 -5.18
N TYR A 40 4.19 -6.15 -5.23
CA TYR A 40 3.11 -5.89 -6.19
C TYR A 40 1.82 -5.54 -5.45
N MET A 41 1.20 -4.45 -5.90
CA MET A 41 -0.02 -3.91 -5.34
C MET A 41 -1.11 -3.87 -6.38
N ASN A 42 -2.32 -4.22 -5.99
CA ASN A 42 -3.51 -4.12 -6.84
C ASN A 42 -4.34 -2.90 -6.47
N LEU A 43 -4.87 -2.23 -7.48
CA LEU A 43 -5.93 -1.23 -7.36
C LEU A 43 -7.14 -1.73 -8.15
N ASP A 44 -8.18 -2.17 -7.44
CA ASP A 44 -9.45 -2.57 -8.04
C ASP A 44 -10.45 -1.44 -7.98
N THR A 45 -11.19 -1.19 -9.07
CA THR A 45 -12.25 -0.18 -9.10
C THR A 45 -13.44 -0.63 -9.96
N ASP A 46 -14.63 -0.20 -9.55
CA ASP A 46 -15.88 -0.30 -10.30
C ASP A 46 -16.34 1.06 -10.88
N GLY A 47 -15.50 2.10 -10.76
CA GLY A 47 -15.82 3.46 -11.17
C GLY A 47 -16.57 4.29 -10.13
N LYS A 48 -16.98 3.72 -9.00
CA LYS A 48 -17.61 4.41 -7.86
C LYS A 48 -16.71 4.44 -6.63
N GLU A 49 -15.93 3.40 -6.47
CA GLU A 49 -14.97 3.22 -5.39
C GLU A 49 -13.79 2.39 -5.85
N SER A 50 -12.73 2.38 -5.06
CA SER A 50 -11.56 1.55 -5.32
C SER A 50 -10.93 1.00 -4.05
N TYR A 51 -10.21 -0.10 -4.23
CA TYR A 51 -9.47 -0.78 -3.17
C TYR A 51 -8.02 -0.97 -3.61
N PHE A 52 -7.09 -0.43 -2.83
CA PHE A 52 -5.66 -0.61 -3.05
C PHE A 52 -5.09 -1.53 -1.96
N TYR A 53 -4.43 -2.62 -2.35
CA TYR A 53 -4.01 -3.67 -1.45
C TYR A 53 -2.85 -4.51 -2.03
N ASN A 54 -2.16 -5.26 -1.17
CA ASN A 54 -1.06 -6.14 -1.57
C ASN A 54 -1.56 -7.36 -2.36
N ALA A 55 -0.93 -7.65 -3.50
CA ALA A 55 -1.35 -8.73 -4.41
C ALA A 55 -1.16 -10.12 -3.79
N ALA A 56 -0.04 -10.37 -3.10
CA ALA A 56 0.23 -11.65 -2.44
C ALA A 56 -0.70 -11.89 -1.25
N LYS A 57 -1.00 -10.81 -0.48
CA LYS A 57 -2.01 -10.88 0.59
C LYS A 57 -3.37 -11.29 0.03
N PHE A 58 -3.79 -10.69 -1.08
CA PHE A 58 -5.06 -11.04 -1.73
C PHE A 58 -5.08 -12.50 -2.19
N ALA A 59 -4.01 -12.98 -2.82
CA ALA A 59 -3.90 -14.37 -3.27
C ALA A 59 -4.03 -15.35 -2.09
N LYS A 60 -3.34 -15.07 -0.99
CA LYS A 60 -3.42 -15.84 0.25
C LYS A 60 -4.83 -15.84 0.85
N ASP A 61 -5.44 -14.66 1.02
CA ASP A 61 -6.76 -14.54 1.61
C ASP A 61 -7.82 -15.22 0.75
N SER A 62 -7.69 -15.15 -0.58
CA SER A 62 -8.55 -15.83 -1.55
C SER A 62 -8.43 -17.35 -1.47
N ALA A 63 -7.19 -17.87 -1.41
CA ALA A 63 -6.94 -19.30 -1.32
C ALA A 63 -7.47 -19.87 0.01
N TYR A 64 -7.25 -19.16 1.11
CA TYR A 64 -7.81 -19.55 2.41
C TYR A 64 -9.36 -19.49 2.43
N ALA A 65 -9.94 -18.47 1.81
CA ALA A 65 -11.40 -18.38 1.71
C ALA A 65 -12.02 -19.56 0.94
N ALA A 66 -11.32 -20.04 -0.09
CA ALA A 66 -11.76 -21.16 -0.92
C ALA A 66 -11.58 -22.53 -0.27
N THR A 67 -10.46 -22.74 0.43
CA THR A 67 -10.06 -24.08 0.94
C THR A 67 -10.30 -24.26 2.43
N LYS A 68 -10.28 -23.16 3.22
CA LYS A 68 -10.20 -23.15 4.69
C LYS A 68 -8.97 -23.88 5.25
N ASP A 69 -7.99 -24.18 4.40
CA ASP A 69 -6.75 -24.86 4.79
C ASP A 69 -5.71 -23.87 5.30
N SER A 70 -5.28 -24.04 6.53
CA SER A 70 -4.24 -23.20 7.15
C SER A 70 -2.85 -23.36 6.53
N LYS A 71 -2.59 -24.43 5.76
CA LYS A 71 -1.33 -24.61 5.01
C LYS A 71 -1.07 -23.46 4.03
N VAL A 72 -2.13 -22.83 3.53
CA VAL A 72 -2.06 -21.62 2.70
C VAL A 72 -1.15 -20.56 3.33
N PHE A 73 -1.16 -20.41 4.66
CA PHE A 73 -0.31 -19.42 5.34
C PHE A 73 1.19 -19.71 5.23
N SER A 74 1.56 -20.97 4.98
CA SER A 74 2.96 -21.34 4.75
C SER A 74 3.41 -21.14 3.30
N GLU A 75 2.50 -21.17 2.35
CA GLU A 75 2.79 -21.05 0.92
C GLU A 75 2.98 -19.59 0.47
N TYR A 76 2.29 -18.63 1.12
CA TYR A 76 2.30 -17.21 0.78
C TYR A 76 3.10 -16.39 1.81
N LYS A 77 4.37 -16.76 2.04
CA LYS A 77 5.21 -16.10 3.06
C LYS A 77 5.88 -14.79 2.60
N ASN A 78 5.91 -14.53 1.31
CA ASN A 78 6.89 -13.62 0.70
C ASN A 78 6.40 -12.19 0.43
N PHE A 79 5.33 -11.72 1.07
CA PHE A 79 5.00 -10.30 0.99
C PHE A 79 5.55 -9.53 2.18
N ASP A 80 5.92 -8.27 1.95
CA ASP A 80 6.37 -7.41 3.03
C ASP A 80 5.23 -7.17 4.03
N ARG A 81 5.51 -7.45 5.31
CA ARG A 81 4.55 -7.25 6.40
C ARG A 81 4.04 -5.81 6.52
N ASN A 82 4.85 -4.83 6.12
CA ASN A 82 4.46 -3.42 6.12
C ASN A 82 3.40 -3.08 5.07
N LEU A 83 3.17 -3.97 4.10
CA LEU A 83 2.23 -3.80 3.00
C LEU A 83 0.91 -4.57 3.22
N THR A 84 0.55 -4.82 4.47
CA THR A 84 -0.70 -5.54 4.82
C THR A 84 -1.94 -4.65 4.85
N TYR A 85 -1.77 -3.35 4.75
CA TYR A 85 -2.87 -2.38 4.75
C TYR A 85 -3.75 -2.50 3.49
N THR A 86 -4.96 -1.97 3.61
CA THR A 86 -5.88 -1.77 2.48
C THR A 86 -6.35 -0.32 2.48
N VAL A 87 -6.30 0.34 1.34
CA VAL A 87 -6.87 1.67 1.15
C VAL A 87 -8.16 1.54 0.37
N HIS A 88 -9.27 1.97 0.95
CA HIS A 88 -10.57 2.07 0.30
C HIS A 88 -10.86 3.53 0.00
N LYS A 89 -11.06 3.86 -1.27
CA LYS A 89 -11.37 5.20 -1.75
C LYS A 89 -12.78 5.22 -2.31
N ILE A 90 -13.58 6.17 -1.84
CA ILE A 90 -14.95 6.42 -2.30
C ILE A 90 -14.91 7.70 -3.13
N TYR A 91 -15.48 7.70 -4.34
CA TYR A 91 -15.36 8.83 -5.24
C TYR A 91 -16.44 9.91 -5.00
N SER A 92 -17.65 9.51 -4.59
CA SER A 92 -18.74 10.45 -4.30
C SER A 92 -19.65 9.95 -3.15
N PRO A 93 -19.78 10.68 -2.02
CA PRO A 93 -18.90 11.78 -1.60
C PRO A 93 -17.47 11.30 -1.41
N LYS A 94 -16.49 12.15 -1.73
CA LYS A 94 -15.09 11.79 -1.66
C LYS A 94 -14.67 11.40 -0.24
N GLY A 95 -14.07 10.21 -0.10
CA GLY A 95 -13.60 9.70 1.18
C GLY A 95 -12.50 8.66 1.01
N ILE A 96 -11.61 8.59 1.98
CA ILE A 96 -10.57 7.54 2.04
C ILE A 96 -10.63 6.91 3.43
N LYS A 97 -10.68 5.58 3.46
CA LYS A 97 -10.53 4.76 4.65
C LYS A 97 -9.28 3.92 4.53
N PHE A 98 -8.41 4.02 5.50
CA PHE A 98 -7.17 3.26 5.58
C PHE A 98 -7.33 2.15 6.62
N TYR A 99 -7.26 0.91 6.17
CA TYR A 99 -7.36 -0.29 7.02
C TYR A 99 -5.97 -0.81 7.29
N ASP A 100 -5.58 -0.91 8.54
CA ASP A 100 -4.30 -1.47 8.95
C ASP A 100 -4.41 -2.23 10.27
N LYS A 101 -3.35 -2.90 10.63
CA LYS A 101 -3.20 -3.60 11.91
C LYS A 101 -2.23 -2.85 12.81
N PHE A 102 -2.60 -2.75 14.08
CA PHE A 102 -1.68 -2.40 15.14
C PHE A 102 -1.72 -3.51 16.19
N GLN A 103 -0.61 -4.26 16.32
CA GLN A 103 -0.57 -5.50 17.09
C GLN A 103 -1.68 -6.48 16.63
N THR A 104 -2.59 -6.87 17.51
CA THR A 104 -3.73 -7.75 17.22
C THR A 104 -4.98 -7.02 16.76
N ALA A 105 -5.04 -5.69 16.90
CA ALA A 105 -6.20 -4.89 16.58
C ALA A 105 -6.26 -4.54 15.09
N ASN A 106 -7.40 -4.82 14.44
CA ASN A 106 -7.70 -4.30 13.11
C ASN A 106 -8.30 -2.90 13.26
N LEU A 107 -7.67 -1.92 12.65
CA LEU A 107 -8.05 -0.53 12.73
C LEU A 107 -8.58 -0.03 11.39
N VAL A 108 -9.52 0.91 11.43
CA VAL A 108 -9.88 1.73 10.29
C VAL A 108 -9.64 3.19 10.64
N ILE A 109 -8.94 3.88 9.77
CA ILE A 109 -8.61 5.30 9.88
C ILE A 109 -9.30 6.04 8.75
N LYS A 110 -10.14 7.01 9.11
CA LYS A 110 -10.74 7.92 8.14
C LYS A 110 -9.76 9.03 7.82
N GLU A 111 -9.35 9.13 6.57
CA GLU A 111 -8.41 10.15 6.12
C GLU A 111 -9.10 11.51 6.02
N GLU A 112 -8.45 12.53 6.58
CA GLU A 112 -8.93 13.92 6.55
C GLU A 112 -8.21 14.76 5.49
N LYS A 113 -6.98 14.34 5.11
CA LYS A 113 -6.15 15.06 4.14
C LYS A 113 -6.07 14.31 2.82
N PHE A 114 -6.21 15.06 1.74
CA PHE A 114 -6.08 14.56 0.38
C PHE A 114 -4.92 15.25 -0.33
N PRO A 115 -4.26 14.60 -1.30
CA PRO A 115 -3.24 15.27 -2.09
C PRO A 115 -3.84 16.45 -2.88
N VAL A 116 -3.13 17.58 -2.85
CA VAL A 116 -3.44 18.77 -3.64
C VAL A 116 -2.44 18.87 -4.76
N TRP A 117 -2.90 18.65 -5.99
CA TRP A 117 -2.03 18.51 -7.15
C TRP A 117 -1.76 19.83 -7.86
N LYS A 118 -0.51 20.06 -8.24
CA LYS A 118 -0.09 21.09 -9.19
C LYS A 118 0.26 20.39 -10.50
N ILE A 119 -0.64 20.47 -11.48
CA ILE A 119 -0.45 19.90 -12.81
C ILE A 119 0.56 20.77 -13.57
N GLN A 120 1.50 20.12 -14.26
CA GLN A 120 2.56 20.77 -15.02
C GLN A 120 2.36 20.57 -16.52
N ASN A 121 2.92 21.45 -17.33
CA ASN A 121 2.89 21.35 -18.79
C ASN A 121 4.08 20.52 -19.29
N GLU A 122 4.29 19.35 -18.66
CA GLU A 122 5.29 18.37 -19.04
C GLU A 122 4.60 17.06 -19.41
N PHE A 123 5.02 16.47 -20.54
CA PHE A 123 4.45 15.27 -21.10
C PHE A 123 5.53 14.25 -21.41
N LYS A 124 5.23 12.96 -21.21
CA LYS A 124 6.06 11.83 -21.68
C LYS A 124 5.21 10.60 -21.97
N LYS A 125 5.76 9.69 -22.77
CA LYS A 125 5.22 8.32 -22.87
C LYS A 125 5.83 7.42 -21.81
N ILE A 126 4.97 6.60 -21.19
CA ILE A 126 5.38 5.50 -20.30
C ILE A 126 4.81 4.23 -20.93
N GLY A 127 5.68 3.40 -21.50
CA GLY A 127 5.22 2.38 -22.46
C GLY A 127 4.47 3.06 -23.62
N GLU A 128 3.25 2.58 -23.88
CA GLU A 128 2.39 3.16 -24.93
C GLU A 128 1.45 4.28 -24.43
N VAL A 129 1.51 4.62 -23.14
CA VAL A 129 0.57 5.54 -22.50
C VAL A 129 1.09 6.96 -22.49
N ASN A 130 0.30 7.92 -22.99
CA ASN A 130 0.63 9.34 -22.91
C ASN A 130 0.33 9.88 -21.51
N CYS A 131 1.33 10.46 -20.87
CA CYS A 131 1.23 10.92 -19.49
C CYS A 131 1.58 12.40 -19.37
N GLN A 132 0.89 13.07 -18.45
CA GLN A 132 1.16 14.44 -18.03
C GLN A 132 1.66 14.43 -16.58
N LYS A 133 2.60 15.32 -16.28
CA LYS A 133 3.20 15.46 -14.95
C LYS A 133 2.31 16.24 -13.99
N ALA A 134 2.31 15.80 -12.74
CA ALA A 134 1.76 16.56 -11.62
C ALA A 134 2.65 16.38 -10.38
N VAL A 135 2.67 17.37 -9.51
CA VAL A 135 3.43 17.33 -8.25
C VAL A 135 2.56 17.70 -7.08
N THR A 136 2.89 17.18 -5.90
CA THR A 136 2.22 17.52 -4.65
C THR A 136 3.16 17.37 -3.47
N ASP A 137 2.96 18.21 -2.45
CA ASP A 137 3.48 17.96 -1.11
C ASP A 137 2.39 17.25 -0.32
N TYR A 138 2.63 15.98 0.01
CA TYR A 138 1.63 15.15 0.69
C TYR A 138 2.27 14.23 1.71
N ARG A 139 1.78 14.27 2.92
CA ARG A 139 2.22 13.41 4.02
C ARG A 139 3.73 13.47 4.30
N GLY A 140 4.28 14.69 4.33
CA GLY A 140 5.69 14.95 4.65
C GLY A 140 6.67 14.58 3.56
N ARG A 141 6.20 14.28 2.35
CA ARG A 141 7.02 14.00 1.16
C ARG A 141 6.60 14.84 -0.02
N LYS A 142 7.56 15.14 -0.90
CA LYS A 142 7.32 15.72 -2.22
C LYS A 142 7.16 14.60 -3.23
N TRP A 143 6.07 14.62 -3.97
CA TRP A 143 5.69 13.58 -4.92
C TRP A 143 5.66 14.12 -6.34
N GLU A 144 6.16 13.30 -7.27
CA GLU A 144 6.06 13.50 -8.70
C GLU A 144 5.20 12.36 -9.28
N ALA A 145 4.09 12.71 -9.91
CA ALA A 145 3.17 11.77 -10.53
C ALA A 145 3.10 12.02 -12.05
N TRP A 146 2.95 10.95 -12.79
CA TRP A 146 2.63 10.92 -14.21
C TRP A 146 1.29 10.24 -14.36
N PHE A 147 0.29 10.98 -14.83
CA PHE A 147 -1.07 10.50 -15.00
C PHE A 147 -1.51 10.54 -16.45
N SER A 148 -2.43 9.66 -16.83
CA SER A 148 -2.97 9.59 -18.18
C SER A 148 -4.48 9.82 -18.20
N LYS A 149 -4.93 10.65 -19.14
CA LYS A 149 -6.34 10.87 -19.45
C LYS A 149 -6.93 9.78 -20.36
N ASP A 150 -6.09 8.92 -20.92
CA ASP A 150 -6.53 7.76 -21.71
C ASP A 150 -7.34 6.77 -20.86
N TYR A 151 -7.14 6.83 -19.54
CA TYR A 151 -7.92 6.10 -18.53
C TYR A 151 -8.70 7.10 -17.68
N PRO A 152 -10.04 7.26 -17.88
CA PRO A 152 -10.85 8.27 -17.21
C PRO A 152 -11.20 7.83 -15.76
N VAL A 153 -10.20 7.42 -15.00
CA VAL A 153 -10.29 7.02 -13.60
C VAL A 153 -9.43 7.98 -12.80
N SER A 154 -10.06 8.86 -12.02
CA SER A 154 -9.37 9.86 -11.19
C SER A 154 -8.75 9.22 -9.94
N ASP A 155 -7.87 8.24 -10.15
CA ASP A 155 -7.33 7.40 -9.09
C ASP A 155 -5.86 7.01 -9.32
N GLY A 156 -5.27 6.33 -8.34
CA GLY A 156 -3.88 5.89 -8.37
C GLY A 156 -3.53 4.97 -7.18
N PRO A 157 -2.27 4.57 -7.06
CA PRO A 157 -1.82 3.72 -5.98
C PRO A 157 -1.94 4.42 -4.62
N TYR A 158 -1.97 3.65 -3.54
CA TYR A 158 -2.06 4.14 -2.17
C TYR A 158 -3.23 5.12 -1.98
N LYS A 159 -3.02 6.26 -1.35
CA LYS A 159 -4.02 7.33 -1.12
C LYS A 159 -4.04 8.37 -2.24
N PHE A 160 -3.26 8.18 -3.31
CA PHE A 160 -3.15 9.15 -4.41
C PHE A 160 -4.37 9.09 -5.31
N SER A 161 -5.11 10.19 -5.37
CA SER A 161 -6.32 10.35 -6.19
C SER A 161 -6.55 11.82 -6.50
N GLY A 162 -7.46 12.13 -7.42
CA GLY A 162 -7.89 13.51 -7.70
C GLY A 162 -7.20 14.18 -8.90
N LEU A 163 -6.33 13.47 -9.63
CA LEU A 163 -5.87 13.90 -10.95
C LEU A 163 -6.94 13.60 -12.01
N PRO A 164 -7.01 14.33 -13.12
CA PRO A 164 -7.98 14.08 -14.18
C PRO A 164 -7.57 12.90 -15.08
N GLY A 165 -7.35 11.73 -14.46
CA GLY A 165 -6.91 10.49 -15.08
C GLY A 165 -6.21 9.58 -14.11
N LEU A 166 -5.84 8.39 -14.60
CA LEU A 166 -5.16 7.36 -13.80
C LEU A 166 -3.68 7.74 -13.58
N VAL A 167 -3.22 7.61 -12.34
CA VAL A 167 -1.78 7.71 -12.04
C VAL A 167 -1.07 6.47 -12.58
N VAL A 168 -0.23 6.64 -13.59
CA VAL A 168 0.55 5.57 -14.23
C VAL A 168 1.88 5.33 -13.50
N GLN A 169 2.51 6.40 -13.05
CA GLN A 169 3.73 6.35 -12.27
C GLN A 169 3.69 7.43 -11.19
N ILE A 170 4.17 7.13 -10.01
CA ILE A 170 4.38 8.12 -8.95
C ILE A 170 5.55 7.71 -8.09
N GLN A 171 6.35 8.71 -7.73
CA GLN A 171 7.51 8.53 -6.86
C GLN A 171 7.71 9.76 -5.98
N ASP A 172 8.34 9.56 -4.82
CA ASP A 172 8.84 10.70 -4.06
C ASP A 172 10.19 11.19 -4.61
N THR A 173 10.56 12.42 -4.30
CA THR A 173 11.80 13.04 -4.83
C THR A 173 13.08 12.37 -4.34
N GLU A 174 13.01 11.59 -3.26
CA GLU A 174 14.11 10.82 -2.71
C GLU A 174 14.23 9.41 -3.31
N LEU A 175 13.26 9.02 -4.16
CA LEU A 175 13.13 7.69 -4.76
C LEU A 175 13.03 6.56 -3.73
N ASP A 176 12.52 6.89 -2.56
CA ASP A 176 12.30 5.92 -1.49
C ASP A 176 11.05 5.10 -1.70
N HIS A 177 10.04 5.69 -2.36
CA HIS A 177 8.77 5.06 -2.70
C HIS A 177 8.43 5.33 -4.15
N GLN A 178 8.30 4.27 -4.94
CA GLN A 178 8.04 4.34 -6.38
C GLN A 178 6.95 3.34 -6.75
N PHE A 179 5.87 3.82 -7.37
CA PHE A 179 4.82 2.98 -7.91
C PHE A 179 4.79 3.10 -9.43
N ASN A 180 4.84 1.97 -10.12
CA ASN A 180 4.81 1.90 -11.57
C ASN A 180 3.66 0.98 -12.00
N LEU A 181 2.72 1.48 -12.78
CA LEU A 181 1.67 0.67 -13.38
C LEU A 181 2.30 -0.31 -14.38
N ILE A 182 2.11 -1.60 -14.15
CA ILE A 182 2.69 -2.65 -15.00
C ILE A 182 1.64 -3.47 -15.74
N GLN A 183 0.38 -3.46 -15.28
CA GLN A 183 -0.67 -4.24 -15.92
C GLN A 183 -2.05 -3.67 -15.63
N ILE A 184 -2.94 -3.79 -16.61
CA ILE A 184 -4.37 -3.48 -16.51
C ILE A 184 -5.16 -4.73 -16.89
N LYS A 185 -6.12 -5.11 -16.04
CA LYS A 185 -7.00 -6.27 -16.24
C LYS A 185 -8.46 -5.87 -16.02
N LYS A 186 -9.35 -6.46 -16.79
CA LYS A 186 -10.79 -6.48 -16.44
C LYS A 186 -11.00 -7.53 -15.35
N THR A 187 -11.82 -7.18 -14.34
CA THR A 187 -12.19 -8.09 -13.25
C THR A 187 -13.71 -8.23 -13.19
N LYS A 188 -14.18 -9.30 -12.54
CA LYS A 188 -15.62 -9.54 -12.35
C LYS A 188 -16.19 -8.84 -11.11
N SER A 189 -15.34 -8.52 -10.16
CA SER A 189 -15.74 -7.92 -8.88
C SER A 189 -14.60 -7.12 -8.28
N ASN A 190 -14.94 -6.18 -7.39
CA ASN A 190 -14.00 -5.48 -6.54
C ASN A 190 -13.43 -6.37 -5.44
N TYR A 191 -12.41 -5.85 -4.76
CA TYR A 191 -11.82 -6.47 -3.59
C TYR A 191 -12.85 -6.75 -2.49
N GLY A 192 -12.97 -8.02 -2.07
CA GLY A 192 -13.98 -8.47 -1.10
C GLY A 192 -13.45 -8.82 0.30
N PHE A 193 -12.15 -8.63 0.56
CA PHE A 193 -11.52 -9.08 1.82
C PHE A 193 -11.17 -7.92 2.76
N LEU A 194 -12.11 -6.96 2.93
CA LEU A 194 -11.92 -5.95 3.97
C LEU A 194 -11.84 -6.63 5.34
N PRO A 195 -10.83 -6.30 6.15
CA PRO A 195 -10.74 -6.85 7.48
C PRO A 195 -11.94 -6.39 8.32
N LYS A 196 -12.49 -7.30 9.12
CA LYS A 196 -13.41 -6.89 10.18
C LYS A 196 -12.65 -5.97 11.12
N THR A 197 -13.12 -4.74 11.25
CA THR A 197 -12.46 -3.74 12.08
C THR A 197 -12.90 -3.86 13.52
N ASN A 198 -11.95 -3.76 14.44
CA ASN A 198 -12.21 -3.74 15.87
C ASN A 198 -12.51 -2.32 16.34
N LYS A 199 -11.90 -1.33 15.70
CA LYS A 199 -11.99 0.07 16.13
C LYS A 199 -11.78 1.03 14.96
N GLU A 200 -12.60 2.07 14.89
CA GLU A 200 -12.35 3.26 14.08
C GLU A 200 -11.60 4.28 14.95
N ILE A 201 -10.53 4.84 14.41
CA ILE A 201 -9.70 5.84 15.08
C ILE A 201 -9.36 6.99 14.13
N SER A 202 -9.04 8.14 14.72
CA SER A 202 -8.55 9.30 13.96
C SER A 202 -7.12 9.08 13.47
N GLU A 203 -6.71 9.83 12.45
CA GLU A 203 -5.31 9.85 11.99
C GLU A 203 -4.35 10.21 13.14
N LYS A 204 -4.72 11.17 13.98
CA LYS A 204 -3.90 11.60 15.12
C LYS A 204 -3.67 10.48 16.12
N GLU A 205 -4.72 9.72 16.45
CA GLU A 205 -4.61 8.55 17.33
C GLU A 205 -3.75 7.47 16.69
N PHE A 206 -3.94 7.20 15.40
CA PHE A 206 -3.14 6.20 14.69
C PHE A 206 -1.65 6.55 14.68
N ARG A 207 -1.29 7.81 14.43
CA ARG A 207 0.10 8.27 14.49
C ARG A 207 0.69 8.15 15.88
N LYS A 208 -0.09 8.53 16.90
CA LYS A 208 0.32 8.40 18.29
C LYS A 208 0.63 6.94 18.66
N LEU A 209 -0.20 5.99 18.23
CA LEU A 209 0.06 4.56 18.44
C LEU A 209 1.43 4.15 17.91
N TRP A 210 1.84 4.62 16.73
CA TRP A 210 3.14 4.30 16.15
C TRP A 210 4.30 5.08 16.76
N THR A 211 4.07 6.28 17.26
CA THR A 211 5.08 7.09 17.95
C THR A 211 5.38 6.51 19.33
N ASP A 212 4.33 6.10 20.04
CA ASP A 212 4.43 5.55 21.40
C ASP A 212 4.78 4.04 21.40
N TYR A 213 4.68 3.38 20.23
CA TYR A 213 4.98 1.95 20.13
C TYR A 213 6.47 1.70 20.37
N ARG A 214 6.73 0.95 21.42
CA ARG A 214 8.04 0.36 21.72
C ARG A 214 7.94 -1.13 21.55
N PHE A 215 8.85 -1.68 20.76
CA PHE A 215 8.98 -3.13 20.64
C PHE A 215 9.46 -3.67 21.98
N ALA A 216 8.75 -4.63 22.53
CA ALA A 216 9.16 -5.33 23.74
C ALA A 216 9.77 -6.70 23.40
N SER A 217 10.83 -7.08 24.12
CA SER A 217 11.49 -8.38 23.94
C SER A 217 10.56 -9.58 24.21
N ASP A 218 9.48 -9.36 24.95
CA ASP A 218 8.44 -10.38 25.22
C ASP A 218 7.58 -10.71 23.99
N GLU A 219 7.63 -9.93 22.93
CA GLU A 219 7.00 -10.28 21.63
C GLU A 219 7.79 -11.34 20.84
N ILE A 220 9.01 -11.66 21.25
CA ILE A 220 9.83 -12.68 20.63
C ILE A 220 9.35 -14.07 21.09
N ASP A 221 8.96 -14.93 20.15
CA ASP A 221 8.64 -16.33 20.40
C ASP A 221 9.91 -17.18 20.39
N LYS A 222 10.75 -16.99 19.37
CA LYS A 222 12.02 -17.74 19.22
C LYS A 222 13.13 -16.84 18.69
N MET A 223 14.32 -17.04 19.22
CA MET A 223 15.55 -16.41 18.74
C MET A 223 16.58 -17.48 18.43
N ASN A 224 17.01 -17.58 17.18
CA ASN A 224 18.05 -18.49 16.72
C ASN A 224 19.28 -17.71 16.26
N ILE A 225 20.43 -18.00 16.83
CA ILE A 225 21.69 -17.38 16.44
C ILE A 225 22.46 -18.34 15.54
N ASN A 226 22.62 -17.93 14.26
CA ASN A 226 23.51 -18.64 13.34
C ASN A 226 24.90 -18.01 13.39
N SER A 227 25.78 -18.62 14.21
CA SER A 227 27.14 -18.11 14.39
C SER A 227 28.03 -18.24 13.15
N LYS A 228 27.73 -19.22 12.25
CA LYS A 228 28.48 -19.40 10.99
C LYS A 228 28.16 -18.30 9.97
N GLU A 229 26.92 -17.91 9.90
CA GLU A 229 26.47 -16.86 8.98
C GLU A 229 26.50 -15.45 9.60
N GLY A 230 26.79 -15.36 10.88
CA GLY A 230 26.76 -14.08 11.62
C GLY A 230 25.36 -13.43 11.64
N THR A 231 24.31 -14.25 11.67
CA THR A 231 22.92 -13.80 11.65
C THR A 231 22.16 -14.21 12.91
N VAL A 232 21.14 -13.41 13.24
CA VAL A 232 20.14 -13.73 14.27
C VAL A 232 18.78 -13.79 13.59
N VAL A 233 18.11 -14.92 13.72
CA VAL A 233 16.74 -15.10 13.24
C VAL A 233 15.80 -14.97 14.42
N LEU A 234 14.88 -14.00 14.32
CA LEU A 234 13.84 -13.75 15.30
C LEU A 234 12.50 -14.20 14.76
N GLN A 235 11.78 -14.98 15.53
CA GLN A 235 10.38 -15.30 15.27
C GLN A 235 9.53 -14.60 16.34
N LEU A 236 8.55 -13.82 15.92
CA LEU A 236 7.61 -13.17 16.83
C LEU A 236 6.39 -14.06 17.11
N LYS A 237 5.69 -13.81 18.21
CA LYS A 237 4.47 -14.55 18.59
C LYS A 237 3.37 -14.50 17.55
N ASP A 238 3.36 -13.50 16.69
CA ASP A 238 2.43 -13.40 15.56
C ASP A 238 2.87 -14.18 14.31
N GLY A 239 3.97 -14.96 14.43
CA GLY A 239 4.52 -15.79 13.35
C GLY A 239 5.48 -15.05 12.40
N TYR A 240 5.71 -13.76 12.58
CA TYR A 240 6.69 -13.02 11.76
C TYR A 240 8.11 -13.51 12.05
N THR A 241 8.90 -13.65 10.99
CA THR A 241 10.31 -14.01 11.09
C THR A 241 11.18 -12.93 10.47
N SER A 242 12.20 -12.47 11.19
CA SER A 242 13.18 -11.50 10.71
C SER A 242 14.59 -12.05 10.88
N THR A 243 15.44 -11.83 9.89
CA THR A 243 16.87 -12.17 9.93
C THR A 243 17.70 -10.90 10.02
N ILE A 244 18.55 -10.84 11.03
CA ILE A 244 19.33 -9.65 11.38
C ILE A 244 20.81 -10.01 11.45
N LYS A 245 21.68 -9.13 10.95
CA LYS A 245 23.14 -9.30 11.15
C LYS A 245 23.50 -9.12 12.63
N LYS A 246 24.24 -10.07 13.17
CA LYS A 246 24.62 -10.13 14.58
C LYS A 246 25.36 -8.89 15.07
N ASP A 247 26.19 -8.28 14.23
CA ASP A 247 26.97 -7.09 14.56
C ASP A 247 26.09 -5.85 14.85
N ARG A 248 24.89 -5.79 14.32
CA ARG A 248 23.93 -4.72 14.61
C ARG A 248 23.36 -4.80 16.02
N LEU A 249 23.14 -6.01 16.54
CA LEU A 249 22.61 -6.22 17.89
C LEU A 249 23.69 -6.07 18.95
N THR A 250 24.89 -6.59 18.70
CA THR A 250 25.96 -6.62 19.70
C THR A 250 26.62 -5.28 19.95
N LYS A 251 26.48 -4.30 19.04
CA LYS A 251 27.02 -2.94 19.18
C LYS A 251 26.07 -1.97 19.88
N ALA A 252 24.85 -2.39 20.18
CA ALA A 252 23.85 -1.52 20.79
C ALA A 252 24.05 -1.43 22.30
N LYS A 253 24.01 -0.19 22.82
CA LYS A 253 24.04 0.07 24.28
C LYS A 253 22.76 -0.41 24.98
N ASP A 254 21.67 -0.43 24.26
CA ASP A 254 20.35 -0.85 24.69
C ASP A 254 19.81 -1.87 23.67
N PHE A 255 19.72 -3.13 24.09
CA PHE A 255 19.30 -4.22 23.23
C PHE A 255 17.85 -4.06 22.75
N ASP A 256 16.93 -3.66 23.63
CA ASP A 256 15.53 -3.46 23.28
C ASP A 256 15.34 -2.28 22.33
N ALA A 257 16.09 -1.20 22.53
CA ALA A 257 16.08 -0.07 21.60
C ALA A 257 16.68 -0.46 20.23
N ALA A 258 17.73 -1.28 20.21
CA ALA A 258 18.32 -1.78 18.99
C ALA A 258 17.38 -2.74 18.25
N LEU A 259 16.74 -3.65 18.96
CA LEU A 259 15.73 -4.55 18.42
C LEU A 259 14.54 -3.75 17.90
N SER A 260 14.05 -2.81 18.66
CA SER A 260 12.99 -1.89 18.24
C SER A 260 13.37 -1.11 17.01
N ALA A 261 14.60 -0.63 16.90
CA ALA A 261 15.11 0.08 15.73
C ALA A 261 15.24 -0.80 14.47
N ILE A 262 15.51 -2.10 14.65
CA ILE A 262 15.70 -3.06 13.57
C ILE A 262 14.37 -3.69 13.15
N LEU A 263 13.51 -4.01 14.10
CA LEU A 263 12.21 -4.65 13.87
C LEU A 263 11.08 -3.66 13.73
N SER A 264 11.24 -2.41 14.20
CA SER A 264 10.29 -1.39 13.86
C SER A 264 10.25 -1.31 12.35
N LYS A 265 9.07 -1.56 11.83
CA LYS A 265 8.71 -1.29 10.45
C LYS A 265 9.45 -0.04 9.99
N SER A 266 10.12 -0.18 8.87
CA SER A 266 10.89 0.81 8.14
C SER A 266 10.74 2.25 8.66
N LYS A 267 11.81 2.82 9.17
CA LYS A 267 11.86 4.25 9.52
C LYS A 267 11.54 5.15 8.32
N ASN A 268 11.57 4.56 7.14
CA ASN A 268 11.29 5.21 5.87
C ASN A 268 9.84 4.97 5.43
N ARG A 269 8.90 5.39 6.26
CA ARG A 269 7.47 5.27 5.96
C ARG A 269 7.08 6.14 4.77
N ILE A 270 6.06 5.71 4.06
CA ILE A 270 5.45 6.48 2.97
C ILE A 270 4.89 7.82 3.47
N GLU A 271 4.43 7.90 4.71
CA GLU A 271 4.01 9.12 5.39
C GLU A 271 5.01 9.48 6.50
N ARG A 272 5.42 10.75 6.55
CA ARG A 272 6.41 11.27 7.52
C ARG A 272 5.82 12.28 8.51
N ASP A 273 4.64 12.85 8.21
CA ASP A 273 3.96 13.85 9.05
C ASP A 273 2.98 13.25 10.08
#